data_6916391cee62d3f3b9568773f3a24de9
#
_entry.id   6916391cee62d3f3b9568773f3a24de9
#
_cell.length_a   1.000
_cell.length_b   1.000
_cell.length_c   1.000
_cell.angle_alpha   90.00
_cell.angle_beta   90.00
_cell.angle_gamma   90.00
#
_symmetry.space_group_name_H-M   'P 1'
#
loop_
_entity.id
_entity.type
_entity.pdbx_description
1 polymer ?
#
loop_
_entity_poly.entity_id
_entity_poly.type
_entity_poly.pdbx_seq_one_letter_code
_entity_poly.pdbx_strand_id
1 'polypeptide(L)'
;MSGPSLRLQALRGATTVEANTAAAIAAAVDELMEALVQSNGLEAGQVISAVFSVTADLDALFPASIARRRQGWDAVALLDCQQMAVAGDLPRCIRVLVQAWMEPDRPPQHPYLREALRLRPDRSGHN
;
A
#
# COMPACT_ATOMS: atom_id res chain seq x y z
N MET A 1 -23.96 4.09 24.37
CA MET A 1 -23.43 3.57 23.16
C MET A 1 -22.51 4.61 22.53
N SER A 2 -21.71 4.19 21.82
CA SER A 2 -20.71 5.02 21.20
C SER A 2 -21.11 5.36 19.78
N GLY A 3 -20.21 5.91 19.04
CA GLY A 3 -20.43 6.29 17.67
C GLY A 3 -20.72 5.13 16.74
N PRO A 4 -20.69 5.36 15.45
CA PRO A 4 -21.01 4.33 14.47
C PRO A 4 -20.06 3.16 14.53
N SER A 5 -20.57 2.01 14.22
CA SER A 5 -19.74 0.81 14.13
C SER A 5 -18.83 0.90 12.93
N LEU A 6 -17.58 0.51 13.12
CA LEU A 6 -16.63 0.42 12.03
C LEU A 6 -16.85 -0.87 11.28
N ARG A 7 -16.48 -0.90 10.01
CA ARG A 7 -16.48 -2.12 9.24
C ARG A 7 -15.08 -2.40 8.70
N LEU A 8 -14.79 -3.67 8.54
CA LEU A 8 -13.52 -4.10 7.99
C LEU A 8 -13.51 -3.85 6.49
N GLN A 9 -12.50 -3.13 6.03
CA GLN A 9 -12.33 -2.81 4.63
C GLN A 9 -10.97 -3.24 4.14
N ALA A 10 -10.93 -3.68 2.90
CA ALA A 10 -9.66 -3.99 2.24
C ALA A 10 -9.33 -2.83 1.30
N LEU A 11 -8.08 -2.37 1.37
CA LEU A 11 -7.58 -1.27 0.55
C LEU A 11 -6.41 -1.78 -0.27
N ARG A 12 -6.33 -1.37 -1.52
CA ARG A 12 -5.21 -1.73 -2.38
C ARG A 12 -4.46 -0.49 -2.79
N GLY A 13 -3.18 -0.68 -3.08
CA GLY A 13 -2.38 0.38 -3.64
C GLY A 13 -1.22 -0.21 -4.41
N ALA A 14 -0.62 0.61 -5.25
CA ALA A 14 0.56 0.18 -6.01
C ALA A 14 1.37 1.39 -6.42
N THR A 15 2.66 1.16 -6.60
CA THR A 15 3.58 2.17 -7.10
C THR A 15 4.72 1.48 -7.84
N THR A 16 5.53 2.26 -8.50
CA THR A 16 6.76 1.75 -9.10
C THR A 16 7.96 2.47 -8.49
N VAL A 17 9.12 1.87 -8.65
CA VAL A 17 10.36 2.38 -8.09
C VAL A 17 11.30 2.68 -9.25
N GLU A 18 11.98 3.82 -9.19
CA GLU A 18 12.83 4.23 -10.30
C GLU A 18 14.14 3.44 -10.37
N ALA A 19 14.55 2.80 -9.28
CA ALA A 19 15.76 1.99 -9.25
C ALA A 19 15.66 0.97 -8.13
N ASN A 20 16.33 -0.17 -8.28
CA ASN A 20 16.39 -1.18 -7.24
C ASN A 20 17.47 -0.81 -6.23
N THR A 21 17.19 0.16 -5.40
CA THR A 21 18.07 0.59 -4.31
C THR A 21 17.24 0.75 -3.05
N ALA A 22 17.88 0.61 -1.90
CA ALA A 22 17.19 0.77 -0.63
C ALA A 22 16.54 2.15 -0.52
N ALA A 23 17.26 3.20 -0.94
CA ALA A 23 16.74 4.56 -0.85
C ALA A 23 15.53 4.77 -1.75
N ALA A 24 15.57 4.26 -2.99
CA ALA A 24 14.47 4.42 -3.92
C ALA A 24 13.24 3.64 -3.46
N ILE A 25 13.45 2.42 -2.96
CA ILE A 25 12.34 1.62 -2.44
C ILE A 25 11.72 2.30 -1.22
N ALA A 26 12.55 2.81 -0.30
CA ALA A 26 12.04 3.50 0.88
C ALA A 26 11.19 4.71 0.50
N ALA A 27 11.65 5.51 -0.45
CA ALA A 27 10.91 6.70 -0.90
C ALA A 27 9.57 6.32 -1.53
N ALA A 28 9.56 5.27 -2.35
CA ALA A 28 8.34 4.82 -3.01
C ALA A 28 7.33 4.27 -2.01
N VAL A 29 7.79 3.50 -1.03
CA VAL A 29 6.89 2.96 0.00
C VAL A 29 6.32 4.07 0.86
N ASP A 30 7.15 5.03 1.29
CA ASP A 30 6.67 6.16 2.08
C ASP A 30 5.59 6.92 1.32
N GLU A 31 5.80 7.19 0.04
CA GLU A 31 4.84 7.90 -0.79
C GLU A 31 3.52 7.12 -0.89
N LEU A 32 3.63 5.81 -1.14
CA LEU A 32 2.45 4.96 -1.27
C LEU A 32 1.66 4.90 0.03
N MET A 33 2.34 4.69 1.15
CA MET A 33 1.68 4.61 2.45
C MET A 33 1.05 5.93 2.83
N GLU A 34 1.72 7.05 2.54
CA GLU A 34 1.15 8.36 2.81
C GLU A 34 -0.13 8.58 1.99
N ALA A 35 -0.11 8.23 0.71
CA ALA A 35 -1.28 8.36 -0.15
C ALA A 35 -2.44 7.51 0.38
N LEU A 36 -2.15 6.29 0.79
CA LEU A 36 -3.17 5.36 1.28
C LEU A 36 -3.79 5.87 2.58
N VAL A 37 -2.96 6.34 3.50
CA VAL A 37 -3.42 6.86 4.79
C VAL A 37 -4.25 8.12 4.59
N GLN A 38 -3.76 9.07 3.79
CA GLN A 38 -4.44 10.35 3.60
C GLN A 38 -5.75 10.20 2.85
N SER A 39 -5.77 9.42 1.78
CA SER A 39 -6.99 9.29 0.97
C SER A 39 -8.10 8.55 1.71
N ASN A 40 -7.76 7.74 2.71
CA ASN A 40 -8.73 6.98 3.48
C ASN A 40 -8.94 7.51 4.89
N GLY A 41 -8.23 8.56 5.28
CA GLY A 41 -8.37 9.14 6.62
C GLY A 41 -8.04 8.15 7.72
N LEU A 42 -7.02 7.31 7.52
CA LEU A 42 -6.69 6.27 8.48
C LEU A 42 -5.90 6.82 9.65
N GLU A 43 -6.27 6.39 10.84
CA GLU A 43 -5.44 6.56 12.03
C GLU A 43 -4.73 5.26 12.31
N ALA A 44 -3.60 5.34 13.00
CA ALA A 44 -2.72 4.19 13.18
C ALA A 44 -3.44 2.96 13.76
N GLY A 45 -4.30 3.17 14.75
CA GLY A 45 -4.99 2.06 15.40
C GLY A 45 -6.04 1.37 14.56
N GLN A 46 -6.36 1.91 13.39
CA GLN A 46 -7.39 1.31 12.53
C GLN A 46 -6.83 0.23 11.62
N VAL A 47 -5.52 0.20 11.40
CA VAL A 47 -4.91 -0.75 10.47
C VAL A 47 -4.61 -2.05 11.17
N ILE A 48 -5.06 -3.17 10.58
CA ILE A 48 -4.89 -4.50 11.15
C ILE A 48 -3.69 -5.20 10.55
N SER A 49 -3.60 -5.18 9.22
CA SER A 49 -2.55 -5.91 8.51
C SER A 49 -2.28 -5.27 7.18
N ALA A 50 -1.09 -5.52 6.65
CA ALA A 50 -0.72 -5.09 5.31
C ALA A 50 0.22 -6.13 4.70
N VAL A 51 -0.07 -6.50 3.46
CA VAL A 51 0.77 -7.42 2.70
C VAL A 51 1.31 -6.66 1.50
N PHE A 52 2.63 -6.64 1.39
CA PHE A 52 3.32 -6.05 0.24
C PHE A 52 3.74 -7.15 -0.71
N SER A 53 3.62 -6.91 -2.01
CA SER A 53 4.24 -7.76 -3.00
C SER A 53 5.14 -6.93 -3.89
N VAL A 54 6.27 -7.50 -4.29
CA VAL A 54 7.24 -6.81 -5.13
C VAL A 54 7.57 -7.69 -6.33
N THR A 55 7.81 -7.06 -7.46
CA THR A 55 8.32 -7.78 -8.62
C THR A 55 9.75 -8.27 -8.33
N ALA A 56 10.16 -9.32 -9.03
CA ALA A 56 11.42 -10.01 -8.71
C ALA A 56 12.65 -9.12 -8.90
N ASP A 57 12.52 -8.04 -9.65
CA ASP A 57 13.61 -7.09 -9.88
C ASP A 57 13.83 -6.11 -8.73
N LEU A 58 13.05 -6.22 -7.66
CA LEU A 58 13.21 -5.40 -6.45
C LEU A 58 13.64 -6.31 -5.30
N ASP A 59 14.90 -6.23 -4.92
CA ASP A 59 15.43 -7.05 -3.84
C ASP A 59 16.35 -6.30 -2.87
N ALA A 60 16.37 -4.97 -2.96
CA ALA A 60 17.30 -4.18 -2.16
C ALA A 60 16.78 -3.88 -0.75
N LEU A 61 15.48 -3.97 -0.52
CA LEU A 61 14.91 -3.60 0.77
C LEU A 61 13.51 -4.23 0.90
N PHE A 62 13.15 -4.64 2.10
CA PHE A 62 11.79 -5.11 2.39
C PHE A 62 10.85 -3.91 2.54
N PRO A 63 9.81 -3.79 1.73
CA PRO A 63 8.84 -2.70 1.89
C PRO A 63 8.24 -2.62 3.29
N ALA A 64 7.96 -3.75 3.92
CA ALA A 64 7.37 -3.75 5.26
C ALA A 64 8.27 -3.09 6.29
N SER A 65 9.60 -3.12 6.09
CA SER A 65 10.51 -2.47 7.03
C SER A 65 10.33 -0.95 7.05
N ILE A 66 9.90 -0.39 5.93
CA ILE A 66 9.63 1.05 5.85
C ILE A 66 8.25 1.36 6.45
N ALA A 67 7.25 0.55 6.13
CA ALA A 67 5.91 0.76 6.68
C ALA A 67 5.93 0.69 8.21
N ARG A 68 6.73 -0.23 8.78
CA ARG A 68 6.83 -0.40 10.22
C ARG A 68 7.34 0.85 10.93
N ARG A 69 8.08 1.71 10.26
CA ARG A 69 8.60 2.93 10.85
C ARG A 69 7.54 4.00 11.06
N ARG A 70 6.40 3.88 10.42
CA ARG A 70 5.34 4.87 10.57
C ARG A 70 4.77 4.77 11.99
N GLN A 71 4.43 5.93 12.54
CA GLN A 71 3.91 5.99 13.90
C GLN A 71 2.67 5.12 14.04
N GLY A 72 2.69 4.22 15.01
CA GLY A 72 1.57 3.33 15.27
C GLY A 72 1.53 2.07 14.41
N TRP A 73 2.47 1.93 13.47
CA TRP A 73 2.48 0.77 12.57
C TRP A 73 3.32 -0.39 13.09
N ASP A 74 4.03 -0.21 14.19
CA ASP A 74 4.83 -1.27 14.79
C ASP A 74 3.98 -2.43 15.30
N ALA A 75 2.69 -2.20 15.55
CA ALA A 75 1.77 -3.24 16.00
C ALA A 75 0.98 -3.87 14.84
N VAL A 76 1.14 -3.39 13.62
CA VAL A 76 0.43 -3.90 12.46
C VAL A 76 1.08 -5.20 11.99
N ALA A 77 0.27 -6.21 11.63
CA ALA A 77 0.79 -7.44 11.06
C ALA A 77 1.22 -7.16 9.61
N LEU A 78 2.52 -7.30 9.34
CA LEU A 78 3.11 -6.97 8.06
C LEU A 78 3.75 -8.19 7.42
N LEU A 79 3.63 -8.29 6.11
CA LEU A 79 4.22 -9.39 5.36
C LEU A 79 4.69 -8.88 4.01
N ASP A 80 5.86 -9.34 3.56
CA ASP A 80 6.35 -9.11 2.21
C ASP A 80 6.33 -10.42 1.45
N CYS A 81 5.98 -10.36 0.17
CA CYS A 81 6.05 -11.53 -0.70
C CYS A 81 6.46 -11.11 -2.10
N GLN A 82 6.82 -12.09 -2.92
CA GLN A 82 7.18 -11.84 -4.29
C GLN A 82 5.93 -11.92 -5.16
N GLN A 83 5.81 -10.96 -6.07
CA GLN A 83 4.74 -10.93 -7.07
C GLN A 83 4.92 -12.08 -8.04
N MET A 84 3.82 -12.71 -8.44
CA MET A 84 3.86 -13.69 -9.52
C MET A 84 4.55 -13.08 -10.73
N ALA A 85 5.48 -13.84 -11.30
CA ALA A 85 6.21 -13.41 -12.48
C ALA A 85 5.40 -13.74 -13.73
N VAL A 86 4.77 -12.73 -14.29
CA VAL A 86 3.97 -12.88 -15.52
C VAL A 86 4.63 -12.05 -16.61
N ALA A 87 4.79 -12.64 -17.78
CA ALA A 87 5.42 -11.95 -18.90
C ALA A 87 4.64 -10.68 -19.23
N GLY A 88 5.36 -9.58 -19.41
CA GLY A 88 4.75 -8.30 -19.74
C GLY A 88 4.25 -7.50 -18.55
N ASP A 89 4.44 -8.01 -17.34
CA ASP A 89 4.06 -7.25 -16.15
C ASP A 89 4.94 -6.01 -15.98
N LEU A 90 4.40 -5.05 -15.22
CA LEU A 90 5.07 -3.78 -14.98
C LEU A 90 6.33 -4.01 -14.13
N PRO A 91 7.49 -3.51 -14.57
CA PRO A 91 8.73 -3.72 -13.81
C PRO A 91 8.80 -2.82 -12.58
N ARG A 92 9.60 -3.23 -11.64
CA ARG A 92 9.91 -2.48 -10.39
C ARG A 92 8.64 -1.98 -9.72
N CYS A 93 7.71 -2.90 -9.50
CA CYS A 93 6.39 -2.57 -8.99
C CYS A 93 6.23 -3.10 -7.57
N ILE A 94 5.64 -2.26 -6.72
CA ILE A 94 5.27 -2.62 -5.34
C ILE A 94 3.76 -2.49 -5.24
N ARG A 95 3.10 -3.56 -4.77
CA ARG A 95 1.67 -3.57 -4.51
C ARG A 95 1.45 -3.79 -3.02
N VAL A 96 0.34 -3.27 -2.50
CA VAL A 96 -0.01 -3.46 -1.10
C VAL A 96 -1.49 -3.77 -0.99
N LEU A 97 -1.81 -4.66 -0.06
CA LEU A 97 -3.18 -4.93 0.38
C LEU A 97 -3.24 -4.65 1.86
N VAL A 98 -4.12 -3.76 2.27
CA VAL A 98 -4.25 -3.33 3.67
C VAL A 98 -5.66 -3.66 4.13
N GLN A 99 -5.75 -4.21 5.35
CA GLN A 99 -7.04 -4.39 6.02
C GLN A 99 -7.13 -3.41 7.18
N ALA A 100 -8.23 -2.67 7.23
CA ALA A 100 -8.40 -1.62 8.21
C ALA A 100 -9.86 -1.50 8.63
N TRP A 101 -10.07 -1.05 9.86
CA TRP A 101 -11.41 -0.70 10.34
C TRP A 101 -11.72 0.72 9.88
N MET A 102 -12.82 0.88 9.15
CA MET A 102 -13.20 2.18 8.58
C MET A 102 -14.66 2.47 8.86
N GLU A 103 -15.02 3.73 8.78
CA GLU A 103 -16.43 4.13 8.89
C GLU A 103 -17.23 3.53 7.74
N PRO A 104 -18.44 3.03 7.99
CA PRO A 104 -19.16 2.25 6.98
C PRO A 104 -19.59 3.04 5.75
N ASP A 105 -19.77 4.35 5.88
CA ASP A 105 -20.19 5.18 4.76
C ASP A 105 -19.03 5.84 4.03
N ARG A 106 -17.81 5.56 4.42
CA ARG A 106 -16.62 6.11 3.75
C ARG A 106 -16.18 5.16 2.65
N PRO A 107 -16.24 5.58 1.37
CA PRO A 107 -15.80 4.70 0.29
C PRO A 107 -14.28 4.49 0.34
N PRO A 108 -13.82 3.26 0.17
CA PRO A 108 -12.38 3.00 0.16
C PRO A 108 -11.71 3.58 -1.07
N GLN A 109 -10.52 4.14 -0.88
CA GLN A 109 -9.71 4.70 -1.96
C GLN A 109 -8.47 3.81 -2.16
N HIS A 110 -8.13 3.55 -3.41
CA HIS A 110 -7.04 2.65 -3.77
C HIS A 110 -6.02 3.42 -4.60
N PRO A 111 -4.96 3.98 -3.97
CA PRO A 111 -3.99 4.78 -4.71
C PRO A 111 -3.09 3.94 -5.60
N TYR A 112 -3.03 4.31 -6.87
CA TYR A 112 -2.12 3.74 -7.84
C TYR A 112 -1.24 4.86 -8.33
N LEU A 113 0.04 4.82 -7.96
CA LEU A 113 0.97 5.93 -8.16
C LEU A 113 1.98 5.63 -9.25
N ARG A 114 2.56 6.69 -9.81
CA ARG A 114 3.62 6.59 -10.80
C ARG A 114 3.17 5.69 -11.96
N GLU A 115 4.03 4.80 -12.43
CA GLU A 115 3.70 3.93 -13.56
C GLU A 115 2.64 2.89 -13.23
N ALA A 116 2.38 2.67 -11.93
CA ALA A 116 1.34 1.73 -11.51
C ALA A 116 -0.07 2.18 -11.91
N LEU A 117 -0.25 3.42 -12.31
CA LEU A 117 -1.52 3.86 -12.89
C LEU A 117 -1.91 3.02 -14.10
N ARG A 118 -0.95 2.42 -14.78
CA ARG A 118 -1.22 1.57 -15.94
C ARG A 118 -1.95 0.28 -15.58
N LEU A 119 -1.86 -0.14 -14.32
CA LEU A 119 -2.53 -1.37 -13.86
C LEU A 119 -4.04 -1.17 -13.70
N ARG A 120 -4.45 0.04 -13.42
CA ARG A 120 -5.86 0.36 -13.16
C ARG A 120 -6.21 1.70 -13.81
N PRO A 121 -6.18 1.78 -15.14
CA PRO A 121 -6.49 3.05 -15.81
C PRO A 121 -7.90 3.54 -15.54
N ASP A 122 -8.83 2.64 -15.22
CA ASP A 122 -10.19 2.98 -14.83
C ASP A 122 -10.26 3.75 -13.51
N ARG A 123 -9.18 3.71 -12.72
CA ARG A 123 -9.12 4.41 -11.43
C ARG A 123 -8.26 5.66 -11.47
N SER A 124 -7.72 5.97 -12.62
CA SER A 124 -6.88 7.15 -12.77
C SER A 124 -7.66 8.40 -12.39
N GLY A 125 -7.13 9.16 -11.43
CA GLY A 125 -7.78 10.37 -10.96
C GLY A 125 -8.92 10.15 -9.99
N HIS A 126 -9.22 8.92 -9.62
CA HIS A 126 -10.36 8.59 -8.77
C HIS A 126 -9.98 7.77 -7.55
N ASN A 127 -8.74 7.60 -7.32
CA ASN A 127 -8.31 6.88 -6.12
C ASN A 127 -7.99 7.83 -4.99
#